data_6e7188a605936db6c6bb08a555642b6e
#
_entry.id   6e7188a605936db6c6bb08a555642b6e
#
_cell.length_a   1.000
_cell.length_b   1.000
_cell.length_c   1.000
_cell.angle_alpha   90.00
_cell.angle_beta   90.00
_cell.angle_gamma   90.00
#
_symmetry.space_group_name_H-M   'P 1'
#
loop_
_entity.id
_entity.type
_entity.pdbx_description
1 polymer ?
#
loop_
_entity_poly.entity_id
_entity_poly.type
_entity_poly.pdbx_seq_one_letter_code
_entity_poly.pdbx_strand_id
1 'polypeptide(L)'
;LLGIVLAIAGAIRPMAVILLAAYCVAQLCVTGDPMNEIRVEGARYATSQPIVCIVLVLVCYLVTGSVINRAISDIIGEQPASGLYASGYNLMVGLNTQSNGLWNETDSEFFAQAYDATKSATGAHQACMEVAAQRIQSEPENVLNLMVYKFRDLWRTDDFGIDWNLLWTEQQGTLTPELRSLLESIRPIGRVMYMAVLLFAALGAMEAWRRRLAPNAMILICMLFFLGTALSHMLLETQVRYHYNMIPFLILLAAWTVRSWSKTAAEKEDVRVIYVDRPENAEEKKDNIHFDMAKAIAEGHIHVSVTENVARTEEASKMEDSAKSSVENT
;
A
#
# COMPACT_ATOMS: atom_id res chain seq x y z
N LEU A 1 19.50 5.68 -5.50
CA LEU A 1 18.55 6.80 -5.45
C LEU A 1 17.42 6.55 -4.42
N LEU A 2 16.72 5.39 -4.45
CA LEU A 2 15.59 5.12 -3.55
C LEU A 2 15.94 5.33 -2.07
N GLY A 3 17.07 4.78 -1.59
CA GLY A 3 17.50 4.94 -0.19
C GLY A 3 17.73 6.39 0.20
N ILE A 4 18.28 7.22 -0.70
CA ILE A 4 18.47 8.66 -0.49
C ILE A 4 17.12 9.37 -0.34
N VAL A 5 16.19 9.12 -1.26
CA VAL A 5 14.85 9.74 -1.24
C VAL A 5 14.09 9.34 0.03
N LEU A 6 14.15 8.07 0.42
CA LEU A 6 13.51 7.58 1.65
C LEU A 6 14.13 8.19 2.91
N ALA A 7 15.44 8.45 2.93
CA ALA A 7 16.10 9.10 4.07
C ALA A 7 15.65 10.57 4.21
N ILE A 8 15.57 11.30 3.09
CA ILE A 8 15.05 12.68 3.07
C ILE A 8 13.59 12.71 3.51
N ALA A 9 12.75 11.82 2.97
CA ALA A 9 11.36 11.69 3.37
C ALA A 9 11.22 11.32 4.87
N GLY A 10 12.12 10.44 5.37
CA GLY A 10 12.17 10.04 6.77
C GLY A 10 12.55 11.17 7.73
N ALA A 11 13.40 12.10 7.29
CA ALA A 11 13.74 13.29 8.06
C ALA A 11 12.55 14.27 8.20
N ILE A 12 11.65 14.28 7.21
CA ILE A 12 10.41 15.08 7.26
C ILE A 12 9.34 14.33 8.07
N ARG A 13 9.20 13.02 7.83
CA ARG A 13 8.20 12.20 8.48
C ARG A 13 8.69 10.76 8.64
N PRO A 14 8.75 10.19 9.86
CA PRO A 14 9.39 8.89 10.13
C PRO A 14 8.68 7.69 9.48
N MET A 15 7.52 7.89 8.84
CA MET A 15 6.78 6.84 8.12
C MET A 15 7.57 6.23 6.95
N ALA A 16 8.60 6.90 6.44
CA ALA A 16 9.45 6.37 5.37
C ALA A 16 10.17 5.07 5.76
N VAL A 17 10.41 4.83 7.06
CA VAL A 17 11.00 3.56 7.55
C VAL A 17 10.06 2.38 7.29
N ILE A 18 8.75 2.58 7.38
CA ILE A 18 7.74 1.54 7.08
C ILE A 18 7.78 1.20 5.58
N LEU A 19 7.90 2.22 4.73
CA LEU A 19 8.03 2.01 3.29
C LEU A 19 9.33 1.30 2.92
N LEU A 20 10.42 1.62 3.61
CA LEU A 20 11.71 0.92 3.47
C LEU A 20 11.58 -0.57 3.86
N ALA A 21 10.94 -0.85 4.99
CA ALA A 21 10.68 -2.22 5.43
C ALA A 21 9.78 -2.97 4.44
N ALA A 22 8.71 -2.33 3.95
CA ALA A 22 7.82 -2.90 2.94
C ALA A 22 8.57 -3.23 1.64
N TYR A 23 9.46 -2.35 1.19
CA TYR A 23 10.34 -2.59 0.05
C TYR A 23 11.25 -3.80 0.28
N CYS A 24 11.93 -3.88 1.42
CA CYS A 24 12.82 -5.00 1.74
C CYS A 24 12.07 -6.34 1.74
N VAL A 25 10.91 -6.40 2.40
CA VAL A 25 10.06 -7.60 2.42
C VAL A 25 9.59 -7.98 1.01
N ALA A 26 9.13 -7.01 0.22
CA ALA A 26 8.69 -7.26 -1.13
C ALA A 26 9.83 -7.82 -2.02
N GLN A 27 11.04 -7.28 -1.91
CA GLN A 27 12.20 -7.79 -2.63
C GLN A 27 12.54 -9.25 -2.27
N LEU A 28 12.36 -9.63 -1.00
CA LEU A 28 12.60 -11.01 -0.56
C LEU A 28 11.49 -11.98 -1.01
N CYS A 29 10.23 -11.50 -1.06
CA CYS A 29 9.08 -12.34 -1.41
C CYS A 29 8.90 -12.53 -2.92
N VAL A 30 9.37 -11.58 -3.74
CA VAL A 30 9.16 -11.56 -5.21
C VAL A 30 10.37 -12.09 -5.99
N THR A 31 11.26 -12.84 -5.33
CA THR A 31 12.39 -13.50 -5.99
C THR A 31 11.89 -14.55 -6.99
N GLY A 32 11.91 -14.21 -8.26
CA GLY A 32 11.52 -15.11 -9.36
C GLY A 32 10.53 -14.53 -10.36
N ASP A 33 10.04 -13.32 -10.17
CA ASP A 33 9.14 -12.69 -11.12
C ASP A 33 9.90 -12.08 -12.32
N PRO A 34 9.51 -12.40 -13.57
CA PRO A 34 10.09 -11.81 -14.78
C PRO A 34 9.93 -10.28 -14.87
N MET A 35 9.17 -9.63 -13.99
CA MET A 35 9.18 -8.16 -13.86
C MET A 35 10.53 -7.60 -13.35
N ASN A 36 11.41 -8.43 -12.82
CA ASN A 36 12.78 -8.05 -12.53
C ASN A 36 13.67 -8.02 -13.81
N GLU A 37 13.17 -8.46 -14.95
CA GLU A 37 13.80 -8.21 -16.25
C GLU A 37 13.36 -6.84 -16.76
N ILE A 38 14.14 -5.79 -16.49
CA ILE A 38 14.03 -4.55 -17.26
C ILE A 38 14.52 -4.89 -18.67
N ARG A 39 13.59 -5.20 -19.56
CA ARG A 39 13.87 -5.29 -20.99
C ARG A 39 14.11 -3.88 -21.52
N VAL A 40 15.34 -3.46 -21.50
CA VAL A 40 15.81 -2.42 -22.43
C VAL A 40 16.19 -3.15 -23.72
N GLU A 41 15.68 -2.70 -24.86
CA GLU A 41 15.91 -3.31 -26.16
C GLU A 41 17.39 -3.67 -26.33
N GLY A 42 17.69 -4.97 -26.46
CA GLY A 42 18.99 -5.51 -26.79
C GLY A 42 19.91 -5.94 -25.67
N ALA A 43 19.63 -5.69 -24.40
CA ALA A 43 20.46 -6.15 -23.30
C ALA A 43 19.63 -6.77 -22.17
N ARG A 44 19.85 -8.06 -21.92
CA ARG A 44 19.38 -8.71 -20.68
C ARG A 44 20.33 -8.29 -19.55
N TYR A 45 19.95 -7.28 -18.79
CA TYR A 45 20.62 -7.05 -17.52
C TYR A 45 20.09 -8.10 -16.54
N ALA A 46 20.98 -9.05 -16.19
CA ALA A 46 20.74 -9.94 -15.06
C ALA A 46 20.44 -9.04 -13.85
N THR A 47 19.22 -9.12 -13.34
CA THR A 47 18.80 -8.35 -12.18
C THR A 47 19.72 -8.68 -11.02
N SER A 48 20.30 -7.66 -10.46
CA SER A 48 21.08 -7.70 -9.24
C SER A 48 20.31 -8.53 -8.22
N GLN A 49 20.99 -9.47 -7.59
CA GLN A 49 20.39 -10.31 -6.55
C GLN A 49 19.61 -9.40 -5.57
N PRO A 50 18.39 -9.73 -5.19
CA PRO A 50 17.52 -8.87 -4.36
C PRO A 50 18.21 -8.42 -3.07
N ILE A 51 19.06 -9.26 -2.51
CA ILE A 51 19.87 -8.94 -1.33
C ILE A 51 20.83 -7.76 -1.60
N VAL A 52 21.46 -7.70 -2.77
CA VAL A 52 22.35 -6.59 -3.14
C VAL A 52 21.56 -5.28 -3.26
N CYS A 53 20.37 -5.32 -3.86
CA CYS A 53 19.49 -4.16 -3.94
C CYS A 53 19.07 -3.68 -2.55
N ILE A 54 18.68 -4.59 -1.67
CA ILE A 54 18.32 -4.28 -0.28
C ILE A 54 19.51 -3.62 0.44
N VAL A 55 20.69 -4.24 0.38
CA VAL A 55 21.88 -3.71 1.05
C VAL A 55 22.23 -2.32 0.53
N LEU A 56 22.22 -2.11 -0.79
CA LEU A 56 22.50 -0.79 -1.37
C LEU A 56 21.49 0.27 -0.93
N VAL A 57 20.19 -0.06 -0.92
CA VAL A 57 19.15 0.88 -0.48
C VAL A 57 19.31 1.19 1.01
N LEU A 58 19.59 0.18 1.84
CA LEU A 58 19.82 0.37 3.29
C LEU A 58 21.06 1.22 3.56
N VAL A 59 22.18 0.94 2.90
CA VAL A 59 23.42 1.74 3.04
C VAL A 59 23.16 3.19 2.63
N CYS A 60 22.54 3.42 1.47
CA CYS A 60 22.19 4.79 1.04
C CYS A 60 21.26 5.48 2.03
N TYR A 61 20.26 4.78 2.57
CA TYR A 61 19.34 5.31 3.57
C TYR A 61 20.07 5.71 4.86
N LEU A 62 20.91 4.83 5.42
CA LEU A 62 21.63 5.06 6.65
C LEU A 62 22.69 6.17 6.51
N VAL A 63 23.45 6.17 5.42
CA VAL A 63 24.46 7.22 5.16
C VAL A 63 23.80 8.58 5.00
N THR A 64 22.76 8.67 4.18
CA THR A 64 22.04 9.93 3.97
C THR A 64 21.37 10.41 5.26
N GLY A 65 20.73 9.52 6.01
CA GLY A 65 20.13 9.86 7.30
C GLY A 65 21.15 10.35 8.31
N SER A 66 22.34 9.73 8.36
CA SER A 66 23.44 10.17 9.23
C SER A 66 23.95 11.57 8.86
N VAL A 67 24.08 11.86 7.56
CA VAL A 67 24.48 13.19 7.08
C VAL A 67 23.43 14.24 7.45
N ILE A 68 22.15 13.95 7.25
CA ILE A 68 21.04 14.85 7.60
C ILE A 68 21.02 15.10 9.12
N ASN A 69 21.09 14.06 9.94
CA ASN A 69 21.07 14.19 11.40
C ASN A 69 22.27 15.00 11.90
N ARG A 70 23.45 14.83 11.30
CA ARG A 70 24.62 15.61 11.64
C ARG A 70 24.43 17.09 11.29
N ALA A 71 23.93 17.37 10.09
CA ALA A 71 23.66 18.75 9.66
C ALA A 71 22.61 19.42 10.57
N ILE A 72 21.56 18.71 10.96
CA ILE A 72 20.56 19.22 11.91
C ILE A 72 21.20 19.49 13.28
N SER A 73 22.02 18.55 13.78
CA SER A 73 22.73 18.70 15.05
C SER A 73 23.65 19.92 15.05
N ASP A 74 24.38 20.16 13.98
CA ASP A 74 25.27 21.31 13.81
C ASP A 74 24.50 22.65 13.79
N ILE A 75 23.27 22.65 13.27
CA ILE A 75 22.42 23.84 13.20
C ILE A 75 21.73 24.13 14.55
N ILE A 76 21.21 23.09 15.20
CA ILE A 76 20.41 23.21 16.43
C ILE A 76 21.31 23.26 17.66
N GLY A 77 22.54 22.75 17.57
CA GLY A 77 23.46 22.61 18.71
C GLY A 77 23.16 21.43 19.64
N GLU A 78 22.22 20.56 19.26
CA GLU A 78 21.80 19.40 20.04
C GLU A 78 21.61 18.16 19.12
N GLN A 79 21.91 16.98 19.67
CA GLN A 79 21.66 15.71 18.97
C GLN A 79 20.16 15.41 18.92
N PRO A 80 19.56 15.26 17.73
CA PRO A 80 18.16 14.85 17.63
C PRO A 80 17.98 13.44 18.21
N ALA A 81 16.85 13.22 18.87
CA ALA A 81 16.51 11.88 19.32
C ALA A 81 16.45 10.91 18.13
N SER A 82 17.08 9.75 18.25
CA SER A 82 17.21 8.77 17.17
C SER A 82 16.81 7.37 17.62
N GLY A 83 16.55 6.50 16.63
CA GLY A 83 16.16 5.11 16.88
C GLY A 83 14.82 4.99 17.59
N LEU A 84 14.70 4.02 18.49
CA LEU A 84 13.47 3.75 19.24
C LEU A 84 13.01 4.93 20.11
N TYR A 85 13.95 5.72 20.62
CA TYR A 85 13.63 6.85 21.50
C TYR A 85 12.93 8.00 20.76
N ALA A 86 13.17 8.19 19.47
CA ALA A 86 12.52 9.26 18.69
C ALA A 86 10.99 9.19 18.70
N SER A 87 10.41 8.03 19.01
CA SER A 87 8.96 7.82 19.07
C SER A 87 8.37 7.88 20.49
N GLY A 88 9.17 8.11 21.53
CA GLY A 88 8.73 8.02 22.94
C GLY A 88 7.55 8.93 23.22
N TYR A 89 7.60 10.21 22.82
CA TYR A 89 6.48 11.14 22.99
C TYR A 89 5.22 10.65 22.27
N ASN A 90 5.32 10.30 20.99
CA ASN A 90 4.18 9.84 20.21
C ASN A 90 3.59 8.52 20.73
N LEU A 91 4.42 7.65 21.31
CA LEU A 91 3.96 6.41 21.96
C LEU A 91 3.20 6.73 23.25
N MET A 92 3.75 7.62 24.09
CA MET A 92 3.09 8.06 25.31
C MET A 92 1.71 8.66 25.02
N VAL A 93 1.63 9.63 24.12
CA VAL A 93 0.36 10.24 23.70
C VAL A 93 -0.57 9.18 23.11
N GLY A 94 -0.06 8.32 22.23
CA GLY A 94 -0.83 7.29 21.55
C GLY A 94 -1.44 6.24 22.48
N LEU A 95 -0.89 6.04 23.66
CA LEU A 95 -1.38 5.10 24.69
C LEU A 95 -2.16 5.77 25.81
N ASN A 96 -2.46 7.06 25.67
CA ASN A 96 -3.30 7.79 26.64
C ASN A 96 -4.79 7.50 26.38
N THR A 97 -5.38 6.68 27.25
CA THR A 97 -6.79 6.27 27.16
C THR A 97 -7.75 7.44 27.44
N GLN A 98 -7.35 8.43 28.21
CA GLN A 98 -8.16 9.60 28.56
C GLN A 98 -8.30 10.56 27.39
N SER A 99 -7.26 10.72 26.56
CA SER A 99 -7.29 11.55 25.36
C SER A 99 -7.64 10.77 24.10
N ASN A 100 -7.99 9.48 24.19
CA ASN A 100 -8.22 8.59 23.06
C ASN A 100 -7.02 8.48 22.12
N GLY A 101 -5.81 8.62 22.64
CA GLY A 101 -4.57 8.58 21.84
C GLY A 101 -4.36 9.81 20.97
N LEU A 102 -5.11 10.88 21.19
CA LEU A 102 -4.96 12.17 20.53
C LEU A 102 -3.99 13.06 21.32
N TRP A 103 -3.39 14.02 20.61
CA TRP A 103 -2.59 15.06 21.25
C TRP A 103 -3.39 15.72 22.38
N ASN A 104 -2.73 15.94 23.50
CA ASN A 104 -3.30 16.63 24.67
C ASN A 104 -2.20 17.46 25.38
N GLU A 105 -2.64 18.48 26.09
CA GLU A 105 -1.78 19.45 26.73
C GLU A 105 -0.95 18.81 27.88
N THR A 106 -1.57 17.95 28.67
CA THR A 106 -0.92 17.30 29.83
C THR A 106 0.32 16.47 29.40
N ASP A 107 0.17 15.67 28.35
CA ASP A 107 1.31 14.88 27.82
C ASP A 107 2.38 15.80 27.19
N SER A 108 1.95 16.93 26.59
CA SER A 108 2.86 17.92 26.01
C SER A 108 3.67 18.65 27.12
N GLU A 109 3.02 19.03 28.20
CA GLU A 109 3.68 19.63 29.38
C GLU A 109 4.63 18.64 30.05
N PHE A 110 4.24 17.37 30.18
CA PHE A 110 5.14 16.34 30.71
C PHE A 110 6.41 16.22 29.88
N PHE A 111 6.31 16.21 28.53
CA PHE A 111 7.48 16.17 27.67
C PHE A 111 8.38 17.40 27.86
N ALA A 112 7.80 18.59 27.96
CA ALA A 112 8.55 19.82 28.20
C ALA A 112 9.29 19.79 29.54
N GLN A 113 8.64 19.33 30.63
CA GLN A 113 9.25 19.16 31.94
C GLN A 113 10.40 18.12 31.94
N ALA A 114 10.17 16.99 31.23
CA ALA A 114 11.20 15.96 31.08
C ALA A 114 12.40 16.48 30.28
N TYR A 115 12.17 17.29 29.24
CA TYR A 115 13.24 17.95 28.50
C TYR A 115 14.01 18.94 29.39
N ASP A 116 13.32 19.76 30.18
CA ASP A 116 13.95 20.71 31.09
C ASP A 116 14.78 20.03 32.19
N ALA A 117 14.35 18.88 32.67
CA ALA A 117 15.04 18.10 33.68
C ALA A 117 16.29 17.40 33.11
N THR A 118 16.20 16.85 31.91
CA THR A 118 17.29 16.06 31.29
C THR A 118 18.24 16.91 30.44
N LYS A 119 17.78 18.08 29.99
CA LYS A 119 18.43 18.93 28.96
C LYS A 119 18.82 18.15 27.70
N SER A 120 18.02 17.16 27.36
CA SER A 120 18.26 16.26 26.23
C SER A 120 16.94 15.76 25.61
N ALA A 121 16.80 15.88 24.31
CA ALA A 121 15.66 15.34 23.57
C ALA A 121 15.55 13.80 23.77
N THR A 122 16.68 13.09 23.74
CA THR A 122 16.71 11.65 23.99
C THR A 122 16.23 11.31 25.41
N GLY A 123 16.67 12.06 26.43
CA GLY A 123 16.25 11.86 27.83
C GLY A 123 14.74 12.11 28.00
N ALA A 124 14.20 13.17 27.39
CA ALA A 124 12.77 13.47 27.43
C ALA A 124 11.94 12.35 26.76
N HIS A 125 12.34 11.88 25.58
CA HIS A 125 11.67 10.75 24.91
C HIS A 125 11.77 9.44 25.71
N GLN A 126 12.89 9.19 26.41
CA GLN A 126 13.02 8.02 27.27
C GLN A 126 12.04 8.09 28.46
N ALA A 127 11.89 9.23 29.10
CA ALA A 127 10.90 9.44 30.17
C ALA A 127 9.47 9.18 29.65
N CYS A 128 9.15 9.64 28.44
CA CYS A 128 7.87 9.35 27.80
C CYS A 128 7.66 7.85 27.54
N MET A 129 8.70 7.10 27.15
CA MET A 129 8.61 5.65 26.98
C MET A 129 8.32 4.92 28.30
N GLU A 130 8.86 5.38 29.40
CA GLU A 130 8.58 4.83 30.73
C GLU A 130 7.09 5.02 31.09
N VAL A 131 6.53 6.22 30.87
CA VAL A 131 5.09 6.47 31.05
C VAL A 131 4.24 5.61 30.12
N ALA A 132 4.64 5.46 28.87
CA ALA A 132 3.95 4.59 27.91
C ALA A 132 3.91 3.13 28.39
N ALA A 133 5.05 2.62 28.90
CA ALA A 133 5.13 1.28 29.47
C ALA A 133 4.24 1.11 30.72
N GLN A 134 4.19 2.11 31.58
CA GLN A 134 3.30 2.11 32.76
C GLN A 134 1.81 2.07 32.34
N ARG A 135 1.40 2.82 31.30
CA ARG A 135 0.03 2.80 30.77
C ARG A 135 -0.37 1.41 30.28
N ILE A 136 0.54 0.72 29.56
CA ILE A 136 0.27 -0.67 29.11
C ILE A 136 0.14 -1.63 30.30
N GLN A 137 0.98 -1.48 31.32
CA GLN A 137 0.98 -2.39 32.48
C GLN A 137 -0.22 -2.17 33.40
N SER A 138 -0.62 -0.90 33.59
CA SER A 138 -1.71 -0.57 34.50
C SER A 138 -3.11 -0.86 33.93
N GLU A 139 -3.30 -0.68 32.61
CA GLU A 139 -4.61 -0.76 31.96
C GLU A 139 -4.59 -1.50 30.62
N PRO A 140 -4.12 -2.76 30.55
CA PRO A 140 -3.91 -3.46 29.28
C PRO A 140 -5.19 -3.63 28.44
N GLU A 141 -6.35 -3.85 29.06
CA GLU A 141 -7.63 -3.96 28.34
C GLU A 141 -8.06 -2.63 27.72
N ASN A 142 -7.89 -1.52 28.45
CA ASN A 142 -8.20 -0.19 27.95
C ASN A 142 -7.31 0.19 26.77
N VAL A 143 -6.04 -0.19 26.83
CA VAL A 143 -5.10 0.01 25.71
C VAL A 143 -5.51 -0.78 24.47
N LEU A 144 -5.95 -2.04 24.59
CA LEU A 144 -6.45 -2.83 23.46
C LEU A 144 -7.71 -2.21 22.86
N ASN A 145 -8.66 -1.78 23.70
CA ASN A 145 -9.87 -1.09 23.25
C ASN A 145 -9.53 0.23 22.54
N LEU A 146 -8.56 0.98 23.07
CA LEU A 146 -8.05 2.19 22.45
C LEU A 146 -7.46 1.93 21.07
N MET A 147 -6.68 0.86 20.86
CA MET A 147 -6.14 0.50 19.55
C MET A 147 -7.25 0.28 18.51
N VAL A 148 -8.31 -0.44 18.87
CA VAL A 148 -9.47 -0.66 17.99
C VAL A 148 -10.19 0.65 17.68
N TYR A 149 -10.39 1.49 18.71
CA TYR A 149 -10.96 2.82 18.54
C TYR A 149 -10.16 3.67 17.56
N LYS A 150 -8.82 3.74 17.74
CA LYS A 150 -7.91 4.50 16.90
C LYS A 150 -7.89 4.00 15.46
N PHE A 151 -7.89 2.68 15.25
CA PHE A 151 -8.00 2.12 13.90
C PHE A 151 -9.28 2.58 13.22
N ARG A 152 -10.43 2.49 13.91
CA ARG A 152 -11.70 2.96 13.35
C ARG A 152 -11.68 4.46 13.08
N ASP A 153 -11.16 5.26 14.01
CA ASP A 153 -11.14 6.72 13.87
C ASP A 153 -10.21 7.18 12.72
N LEU A 154 -9.09 6.51 12.51
CA LEU A 154 -8.15 6.76 11.41
C LEU A 154 -8.81 6.68 10.03
N TRP A 155 -9.81 5.80 9.86
CA TRP A 155 -10.48 5.53 8.58
C TRP A 155 -11.91 6.06 8.50
N ARG A 156 -12.41 6.72 9.54
CA ARG A 156 -13.81 7.11 9.65
C ARG A 156 -14.24 8.12 8.59
N THR A 157 -13.40 9.08 8.27
CA THR A 157 -13.72 10.19 7.37
C THR A 157 -12.46 10.82 6.77
N ASP A 158 -12.61 11.50 5.64
CA ASP A 158 -11.56 12.32 5.00
C ASP A 158 -11.89 13.82 5.10
N ASP A 159 -12.70 14.20 6.06
CA ASP A 159 -13.18 15.58 6.21
C ASP A 159 -12.19 16.53 6.87
N PHE A 160 -11.03 16.04 7.35
CA PHE A 160 -10.07 16.84 8.13
C PHE A 160 -9.69 18.14 7.43
N GLY A 161 -9.48 18.11 6.11
CA GLY A 161 -9.14 19.31 5.35
C GLY A 161 -10.22 20.39 5.40
N ILE A 162 -11.49 19.99 5.34
CA ILE A 162 -12.64 20.91 5.43
C ILE A 162 -12.77 21.42 6.85
N ASP A 163 -12.78 20.53 7.85
CA ASP A 163 -12.94 20.87 9.26
C ASP A 163 -11.84 21.82 9.74
N TRP A 164 -10.59 21.57 9.33
CA TRP A 164 -9.45 22.42 9.68
C TRP A 164 -9.57 23.81 9.05
N ASN A 165 -9.96 23.91 7.78
CA ASN A 165 -10.12 25.19 7.12
C ASN A 165 -11.29 26.01 7.69
N LEU A 166 -12.40 25.35 8.04
CA LEU A 166 -13.52 26.01 8.71
C LEU A 166 -13.09 26.56 10.06
N LEU A 167 -12.44 25.73 10.89
CA LEU A 167 -11.96 26.14 12.20
C LEU A 167 -10.96 27.30 12.11
N TRP A 168 -9.97 27.19 11.21
CA TRP A 168 -8.93 28.19 11.06
C TRP A 168 -9.47 29.52 10.55
N THR A 169 -10.35 29.53 9.53
CA THR A 169 -10.94 30.76 8.99
C THR A 169 -11.91 31.41 9.99
N GLU A 170 -12.57 30.61 10.81
CA GLU A 170 -13.41 31.11 11.90
C GLU A 170 -12.55 31.81 12.98
N GLN A 171 -11.47 31.21 13.42
CA GLN A 171 -10.53 31.80 14.39
C GLN A 171 -9.87 33.08 13.87
N GLN A 172 -9.62 33.18 12.56
CA GLN A 172 -9.08 34.39 11.94
C GLN A 172 -10.15 35.47 11.65
N GLY A 173 -11.42 35.17 11.88
CA GLY A 173 -12.51 36.09 11.56
C GLY A 173 -12.73 36.31 10.06
N THR A 174 -12.21 35.42 9.22
CA THR A 174 -12.27 35.50 7.75
C THR A 174 -13.32 34.57 7.12
N LEU A 175 -14.02 33.77 7.96
CA LEU A 175 -15.03 32.83 7.49
C LEU A 175 -16.31 33.58 7.08
N THR A 176 -16.57 33.61 5.77
CA THR A 176 -17.84 34.15 5.25
C THR A 176 -18.90 33.04 5.14
N PRO A 177 -20.21 33.39 5.16
CA PRO A 177 -21.31 32.44 4.97
C PRO A 177 -21.15 31.66 3.62
N GLU A 178 -20.72 32.34 2.57
CA GLU A 178 -20.52 31.76 1.24
C GLU A 178 -19.41 30.73 1.26
N LEU A 179 -18.26 31.04 1.90
CA LEU A 179 -17.14 30.11 2.04
C LEU A 179 -17.55 28.88 2.86
N ARG A 180 -18.26 29.08 3.98
CA ARG A 180 -18.82 27.96 4.78
C ARG A 180 -19.72 27.08 3.91
N SER A 181 -20.67 27.67 3.20
CA SER A 181 -21.61 26.96 2.33
C SER A 181 -20.88 26.18 1.22
N LEU A 182 -19.85 26.76 0.62
CA LEU A 182 -19.02 26.11 -0.41
C LEU A 182 -18.32 24.87 0.19
N LEU A 183 -17.60 25.03 1.30
CA LEU A 183 -16.85 23.94 1.93
C LEU A 183 -17.79 22.80 2.37
N GLU A 184 -18.95 23.12 2.93
CA GLU A 184 -19.94 22.11 3.32
C GLU A 184 -20.57 21.41 2.12
N SER A 185 -20.75 22.09 0.98
CA SER A 185 -21.32 21.51 -0.23
C SER A 185 -20.40 20.49 -0.92
N ILE A 186 -19.08 20.63 -0.82
CA ILE A 186 -18.12 19.68 -1.38
C ILE A 186 -17.84 18.49 -0.47
N ARG A 187 -18.16 18.58 0.83
CA ARG A 187 -17.95 17.51 1.82
C ARG A 187 -18.54 16.13 1.40
N PRO A 188 -19.82 16.04 0.94
CA PRO A 188 -20.37 14.76 0.49
C PRO A 188 -19.62 14.16 -0.71
N ILE A 189 -19.14 15.00 -1.64
CA ILE A 189 -18.38 14.56 -2.81
C ILE A 189 -17.07 13.95 -2.34
N GLY A 190 -16.34 14.61 -1.45
CA GLY A 190 -15.09 14.09 -0.86
C GLY A 190 -15.31 12.74 -0.18
N ARG A 191 -16.36 12.61 0.63
CA ARG A 191 -16.71 11.35 1.30
C ARG A 191 -16.99 10.21 0.32
N VAL A 192 -17.76 10.46 -0.74
CA VAL A 192 -18.05 9.44 -1.76
C VAL A 192 -16.78 9.01 -2.48
N MET A 193 -15.92 9.95 -2.87
CA MET A 193 -14.63 9.64 -3.50
C MET A 193 -13.72 8.84 -2.57
N TYR A 194 -13.62 9.23 -1.30
CA TYR A 194 -12.85 8.52 -0.30
C TYR A 194 -13.33 7.07 -0.10
N MET A 195 -14.64 6.89 0.08
CA MET A 195 -15.23 5.55 0.21
C MET A 195 -15.02 4.69 -1.05
N ALA A 196 -15.09 5.29 -2.24
CA ALA A 196 -14.81 4.59 -3.49
C ALA A 196 -13.34 4.12 -3.55
N VAL A 197 -12.39 4.97 -3.19
CA VAL A 197 -10.96 4.60 -3.13
C VAL A 197 -10.75 3.44 -2.14
N LEU A 198 -11.31 3.50 -0.94
CA LEU A 198 -11.19 2.42 0.04
C LEU A 198 -11.80 1.11 -0.47
N LEU A 199 -13.00 1.17 -1.06
CA LEU A 199 -13.67 -0.01 -1.62
C LEU A 199 -12.84 -0.65 -2.74
N PHE A 200 -12.42 0.14 -3.74
CA PHE A 200 -11.65 -0.38 -4.86
C PHE A 200 -10.26 -0.86 -4.42
N ALA A 201 -9.63 -0.21 -3.44
CA ALA A 201 -8.36 -0.68 -2.87
C ALA A 201 -8.52 -2.03 -2.15
N ALA A 202 -9.60 -2.21 -1.37
CA ALA A 202 -9.91 -3.47 -0.71
C ALA A 202 -10.19 -4.59 -1.72
N LEU A 203 -10.93 -4.30 -2.79
CA LEU A 203 -11.17 -5.26 -3.87
C LEU A 203 -9.87 -5.62 -4.59
N GLY A 204 -8.97 -4.65 -4.82
CA GLY A 204 -7.64 -4.90 -5.40
C GLY A 204 -6.75 -5.77 -4.53
N ALA A 205 -6.73 -5.52 -3.24
CA ALA A 205 -6.01 -6.34 -2.28
C ALA A 205 -6.57 -7.78 -2.22
N MET A 206 -7.89 -7.91 -2.23
CA MET A 206 -8.57 -9.21 -2.23
C MET A 206 -8.31 -9.99 -3.53
N GLU A 207 -8.38 -9.33 -4.68
CA GLU A 207 -8.07 -9.94 -5.98
C GLU A 207 -6.61 -10.37 -6.06
N ALA A 208 -5.69 -9.53 -5.59
CA ALA A 208 -4.29 -9.88 -5.45
C ALA A 208 -4.09 -11.13 -4.56
N TRP A 209 -4.78 -11.21 -3.44
CA TRP A 209 -4.76 -12.39 -2.55
C TRP A 209 -5.31 -13.65 -3.23
N ARG A 210 -6.46 -13.56 -3.90
CA ARG A 210 -7.12 -14.70 -4.57
C ARG A 210 -6.28 -15.31 -5.69
N ARG A 211 -5.56 -14.50 -6.45
CA ARG A 211 -4.69 -14.96 -7.53
C ARG A 211 -3.42 -15.65 -7.04
N ARG A 212 -3.28 -15.90 -5.73
CA ARG A 212 -2.10 -16.47 -5.05
C ARG A 212 -0.82 -15.75 -5.46
N LEU A 213 -0.96 -14.47 -5.77
CA LEU A 213 0.13 -13.55 -5.99
C LEU A 213 1.37 -14.23 -6.59
N ALA A 214 1.48 -14.29 -7.90
CA ALA A 214 2.75 -13.87 -8.44
C ALA A 214 2.82 -12.39 -8.07
N PRO A 215 3.49 -11.97 -7.02
CA PRO A 215 3.26 -10.66 -6.45
C PRO A 215 3.94 -9.66 -7.37
N ASN A 216 3.12 -8.82 -7.97
CA ASN A 216 3.63 -7.55 -8.40
C ASN A 216 4.20 -6.87 -7.15
N ALA A 217 5.54 -6.71 -7.09
CA ALA A 217 6.23 -6.13 -5.94
C ALA A 217 5.60 -4.81 -5.49
N MET A 218 5.11 -4.00 -6.44
CA MET A 218 4.42 -2.75 -6.16
C MET A 218 3.14 -2.96 -5.34
N ILE A 219 2.32 -3.95 -5.68
CA ILE A 219 1.08 -4.26 -4.94
C ILE A 219 1.41 -4.71 -3.53
N LEU A 220 2.42 -5.58 -3.38
CA LEU A 220 2.87 -6.04 -2.07
C LEU A 220 3.40 -4.88 -1.22
N ILE A 221 4.20 -3.97 -1.80
CA ILE A 221 4.67 -2.76 -1.12
C ILE A 221 3.49 -1.90 -0.65
N CYS A 222 2.48 -1.68 -1.52
CA CYS A 222 1.31 -0.90 -1.15
C CYS A 222 0.55 -1.53 0.04
N MET A 223 0.35 -2.85 0.01
CA MET A 223 -0.35 -3.58 1.09
C MET A 223 0.46 -3.55 2.40
N LEU A 224 1.76 -3.79 2.34
CA LEU A 224 2.64 -3.78 3.51
C LEU A 224 2.79 -2.38 4.10
N PHE A 225 2.90 -1.35 3.25
CA PHE A 225 2.95 0.03 3.73
C PHE A 225 1.63 0.45 4.40
N PHE A 226 0.49 0.11 3.80
CA PHE A 226 -0.81 0.32 4.41
C PHE A 226 -0.90 -0.36 5.78
N LEU A 227 -0.61 -1.66 5.84
CA LEU A 227 -0.69 -2.43 7.08
C LEU A 227 0.28 -1.89 8.15
N GLY A 228 1.54 -1.66 7.79
CA GLY A 228 2.55 -1.16 8.72
C GLY A 228 2.20 0.22 9.26
N THR A 229 1.68 1.13 8.42
CA THR A 229 1.27 2.46 8.85
C THR A 229 0.03 2.41 9.74
N ALA A 230 -0.97 1.60 9.39
CA ALA A 230 -2.17 1.42 10.20
C ALA A 230 -1.82 0.85 11.60
N LEU A 231 -1.00 -0.19 11.67
CA LEU A 231 -0.53 -0.79 12.93
C LEU A 231 0.29 0.21 13.76
N SER A 232 1.15 1.01 13.12
CA SER A 232 1.93 2.04 13.82
C SER A 232 1.02 3.07 14.48
N HIS A 233 -0.03 3.54 13.81
CA HIS A 233 -0.97 4.49 14.38
C HIS A 233 -1.95 3.89 15.40
N MET A 234 -2.05 2.58 15.50
CA MET A 234 -2.73 1.94 16.64
C MET A 234 -1.94 2.11 17.94
N LEU A 235 -0.61 2.20 17.87
CA LEU A 235 0.28 2.38 19.03
C LEU A 235 0.63 3.85 19.26
N LEU A 236 1.04 4.56 18.22
CA LEU A 236 1.49 5.95 18.29
C LEU A 236 0.30 6.91 18.32
N GLU A 237 0.56 8.18 18.59
CA GLU A 237 -0.44 9.24 18.43
C GLU A 237 -1.21 9.10 17.11
N THR A 238 -2.51 9.29 17.15
CA THR A 238 -3.37 9.18 15.96
C THR A 238 -4.19 10.44 15.76
N GLN A 239 -4.43 10.76 14.49
CA GLN A 239 -5.41 11.76 14.04
C GLN A 239 -5.95 11.32 12.68
N VAL A 240 -7.17 11.74 12.34
CA VAL A 240 -7.81 11.39 11.06
C VAL A 240 -6.89 11.69 9.87
N ARG A 241 -6.22 12.84 9.84
CA ARG A 241 -5.29 13.24 8.75
C ARG A 241 -4.08 12.29 8.55
N TYR A 242 -3.80 11.39 9.49
CA TYR A 242 -2.61 10.53 9.38
C TYR A 242 -2.77 9.40 8.36
N HIS A 243 -3.96 9.15 7.84
CA HIS A 243 -4.15 8.26 6.71
C HIS A 243 -3.76 8.89 5.35
N TYR A 244 -3.54 10.19 5.26
CA TYR A 244 -3.23 10.88 3.99
C TYR A 244 -1.96 10.34 3.30
N ASN A 245 -0.96 9.94 4.06
CA ASN A 245 0.25 9.33 3.49
C ASN A 245 0.00 7.96 2.84
N MET A 246 -1.10 7.29 3.17
CA MET A 246 -1.50 6.00 2.60
C MET A 246 -2.39 6.14 1.35
N ILE A 247 -3.06 7.28 1.16
CA ILE A 247 -3.98 7.51 0.04
C ILE A 247 -3.35 7.23 -1.34
N PRO A 248 -2.12 7.69 -1.66
CA PRO A 248 -1.50 7.36 -2.95
C PRO A 248 -1.35 5.86 -3.19
N PHE A 249 -1.03 5.08 -2.16
CA PHE A 249 -0.90 3.63 -2.24
C PHE A 249 -2.25 2.94 -2.38
N LEU A 250 -3.29 3.46 -1.72
CA LEU A 250 -4.66 2.99 -1.88
C LEU A 250 -5.20 3.26 -3.30
N ILE A 251 -4.86 4.42 -3.88
CA ILE A 251 -5.20 4.74 -5.28
C ILE A 251 -4.52 3.76 -6.24
N LEU A 252 -3.26 3.38 -6.00
CA LEU A 252 -2.56 2.38 -6.82
C LEU A 252 -3.23 1.01 -6.73
N LEU A 253 -3.67 0.58 -5.54
CA LEU A 253 -4.44 -0.65 -5.36
C LEU A 253 -5.80 -0.57 -6.07
N ALA A 254 -6.50 0.56 -5.97
CA ALA A 254 -7.77 0.80 -6.65
C ALA A 254 -7.60 0.77 -8.19
N ALA A 255 -6.56 1.41 -8.71
CA ALA A 255 -6.25 1.39 -10.14
C ALA A 255 -5.91 -0.03 -10.65
N TRP A 256 -5.25 -0.83 -9.82
CA TRP A 256 -5.01 -2.24 -10.11
C TRP A 256 -6.32 -3.03 -10.28
N THR A 257 -7.32 -2.78 -9.44
CA THR A 257 -8.65 -3.39 -9.54
C THR A 257 -9.30 -3.10 -10.88
N VAL A 258 -9.36 -1.82 -11.25
CA VAL A 258 -9.96 -1.38 -12.51
C VAL A 258 -9.25 -2.03 -13.71
N ARG A 259 -7.92 -2.02 -13.73
CA ARG A 259 -7.11 -2.66 -14.77
C ARG A 259 -7.35 -4.17 -14.86
N SER A 260 -7.46 -4.85 -13.73
CA SER A 260 -7.72 -6.29 -13.65
C SER A 260 -9.08 -6.65 -14.26
N TRP A 261 -10.09 -5.85 -13.96
CA TRP A 261 -11.45 -6.07 -14.50
C TRP A 261 -11.57 -5.76 -15.98
N SER A 262 -10.90 -4.69 -16.46
CA SER A 262 -10.92 -4.35 -17.89
C SER A 262 -10.28 -5.44 -18.75
N LYS A 263 -9.16 -6.04 -18.30
CA LYS A 263 -8.54 -7.17 -18.99
C LYS A 263 -9.45 -8.38 -19.03
N THR A 264 -10.07 -8.75 -17.92
CA THR A 264 -10.99 -9.89 -17.86
C THR A 264 -12.24 -9.67 -18.72
N ALA A 265 -12.71 -8.43 -18.88
CA ALA A 265 -13.82 -8.11 -19.77
C ALA A 265 -13.42 -8.24 -21.26
N ALA A 266 -12.24 -7.72 -21.64
CA ALA A 266 -11.73 -7.84 -23.01
C ALA A 266 -11.49 -9.31 -23.41
N GLU A 267 -10.88 -10.11 -22.53
CA GLU A 267 -10.69 -11.55 -22.77
C GLU A 267 -12.00 -12.31 -22.96
N LYS A 268 -13.08 -11.92 -22.26
CA LYS A 268 -14.42 -12.53 -22.43
C LYS A 268 -15.09 -12.11 -23.75
N GLU A 269 -14.83 -10.91 -24.21
CA GLU A 269 -15.38 -10.37 -25.45
C GLU A 269 -14.73 -11.08 -26.65
N ASP A 270 -13.41 -11.27 -26.65
CA ASP A 270 -12.69 -12.04 -27.67
C ASP A 270 -13.16 -13.49 -27.75
N VAL A 271 -13.43 -14.14 -26.60
CA VAL A 271 -13.98 -15.50 -26.55
C VAL A 271 -15.42 -15.54 -27.11
N ARG A 272 -16.24 -14.50 -26.87
CA ARG A 272 -17.62 -14.43 -27.43
C ARG A 272 -17.63 -14.30 -28.95
N VAL A 273 -16.72 -13.51 -29.52
CA VAL A 273 -16.65 -13.34 -30.99
C VAL A 273 -16.28 -14.66 -31.67
N ILE A 274 -15.36 -15.44 -31.06
CA ILE A 274 -14.96 -16.76 -31.62
C ILE A 274 -16.13 -17.78 -31.59
N TYR A 275 -17.02 -17.70 -30.58
CA TYR A 275 -18.14 -18.64 -30.47
C TYR A 275 -19.39 -18.27 -31.31
N VAL A 276 -19.56 -17.00 -31.65
CA VAL A 276 -20.75 -16.54 -32.43
C VAL A 276 -20.63 -16.89 -33.90
N ASP A 277 -19.41 -16.97 -34.45
CA ASP A 277 -19.17 -17.25 -35.90
C ASP A 277 -18.97 -18.75 -36.24
N ARG A 278 -19.40 -19.68 -35.39
CA ARG A 278 -19.30 -21.11 -35.72
C ARG A 278 -20.46 -21.53 -36.61
N PRO A 279 -20.26 -21.75 -37.93
CA PRO A 279 -21.32 -22.22 -38.80
C PRO A 279 -21.68 -23.67 -38.47
N GLU A 280 -22.99 -24.01 -38.58
CA GLU A 280 -23.55 -25.33 -38.29
C GLU A 280 -22.99 -26.49 -39.13
N ASN A 281 -22.12 -26.25 -40.12
CA ASN A 281 -21.49 -27.27 -40.97
C ASN A 281 -19.96 -27.23 -40.79
N ALA A 282 -19.50 -27.85 -39.67
CA ALA A 282 -18.11 -27.76 -39.23
C ALA A 282 -17.12 -28.68 -39.99
N GLU A 283 -17.56 -29.58 -40.85
CA GLU A 283 -16.64 -30.54 -41.53
C GLU A 283 -15.97 -29.99 -42.78
N GLU A 284 -16.56 -28.98 -43.45
CA GLU A 284 -16.01 -28.49 -44.71
C GLU A 284 -15.07 -27.26 -44.60
N LYS A 285 -14.85 -26.72 -43.39
CA LYS A 285 -14.09 -25.48 -43.15
C LYS A 285 -12.84 -25.60 -42.26
N LYS A 286 -12.37 -26.81 -41.93
CA LYS A 286 -11.16 -26.97 -41.11
C LYS A 286 -9.91 -26.30 -41.75
N ASP A 287 -9.81 -26.37 -43.07
CA ASP A 287 -8.68 -25.80 -43.79
C ASP A 287 -8.72 -24.27 -43.87
N ASN A 288 -9.89 -23.67 -43.91
CA ASN A 288 -10.05 -22.20 -43.93
C ASN A 288 -9.80 -21.57 -42.57
N ILE A 289 -10.18 -22.24 -41.50
CA ILE A 289 -9.94 -21.75 -40.12
C ILE A 289 -8.42 -21.75 -39.80
N HIS A 290 -7.69 -22.77 -40.30
CA HIS A 290 -6.23 -22.83 -40.17
C HIS A 290 -5.54 -21.72 -40.97
N PHE A 291 -6.05 -21.40 -42.15
CA PHE A 291 -5.49 -20.33 -42.99
C PHE A 291 -5.73 -18.94 -42.41
N ASP A 292 -6.93 -18.67 -41.91
CA ASP A 292 -7.31 -17.39 -41.29
C ASP A 292 -6.56 -17.19 -39.92
N MET A 293 -6.37 -18.27 -39.15
CA MET A 293 -5.58 -18.22 -37.91
C MET A 293 -4.11 -17.94 -38.19
N ALA A 294 -3.51 -18.59 -39.19
CA ALA A 294 -2.11 -18.35 -39.58
C ALA A 294 -1.92 -16.90 -40.07
N LYS A 295 -2.87 -16.34 -40.79
CA LYS A 295 -2.89 -14.95 -41.25
C LYS A 295 -3.03 -13.98 -40.06
N ALA A 296 -3.93 -14.25 -39.13
CA ALA A 296 -4.13 -13.44 -37.93
C ALA A 296 -2.93 -13.47 -36.98
N ILE A 297 -2.21 -14.60 -36.92
CA ILE A 297 -0.92 -14.71 -36.17
C ILE A 297 0.17 -13.90 -36.88
N ALA A 298 0.25 -13.94 -38.21
CA ALA A 298 1.21 -13.19 -39.01
C ALA A 298 0.98 -11.66 -38.95
N GLU A 299 -0.29 -11.23 -38.78
CA GLU A 299 -0.70 -9.83 -38.66
C GLU A 299 -0.61 -9.32 -37.22
N GLY A 300 -0.20 -10.15 -36.25
CA GLY A 300 0.02 -9.75 -34.84
C GLY A 300 -1.25 -9.52 -34.02
N HIS A 301 -2.42 -9.96 -34.51
CA HIS A 301 -3.72 -9.74 -33.84
C HIS A 301 -4.14 -10.85 -32.86
N ILE A 302 -3.42 -11.98 -32.79
CA ILE A 302 -3.71 -13.09 -31.86
C ILE A 302 -2.51 -13.34 -30.97
N HIS A 303 -2.68 -13.15 -29.67
CA HIS A 303 -1.69 -13.57 -28.67
C HIS A 303 -1.71 -15.09 -28.43
N VAL A 304 -0.54 -15.70 -28.23
CA VAL A 304 -0.27 -17.15 -28.06
C VAL A 304 -1.05 -17.82 -26.90
N SER A 305 -1.80 -17.08 -26.09
CA SER A 305 -2.67 -17.63 -25.04
C SER A 305 -3.84 -18.50 -25.54
N VAL A 306 -4.16 -18.43 -26.83
CA VAL A 306 -5.23 -19.25 -27.44
C VAL A 306 -4.78 -20.70 -27.64
N THR A 307 -3.47 -20.94 -27.85
CA THR A 307 -2.91 -22.29 -28.07
C THR A 307 -2.92 -23.17 -26.81
N GLU A 308 -2.81 -22.58 -25.62
CA GLU A 308 -2.82 -23.35 -24.37
C GLU A 308 -4.22 -23.91 -24.04
N ASN A 309 -5.28 -23.18 -24.38
CA ASN A 309 -6.65 -23.64 -24.14
C ASN A 309 -7.11 -24.70 -25.17
N VAL A 310 -6.62 -24.66 -26.42
CA VAL A 310 -6.92 -25.68 -27.44
C VAL A 310 -6.21 -26.99 -27.07
N ALA A 311 -4.95 -26.95 -26.60
CA ALA A 311 -4.24 -28.13 -26.14
C ALA A 311 -4.90 -28.80 -24.93
N ARG A 312 -5.42 -28.02 -23.98
CA ARG A 312 -6.18 -28.57 -22.83
C ARG A 312 -7.50 -29.21 -23.21
N THR A 313 -8.18 -28.69 -24.24
CA THR A 313 -9.44 -29.27 -24.74
C THR A 313 -9.19 -30.58 -25.50
N GLU A 314 -8.07 -30.70 -26.21
CA GLU A 314 -7.66 -31.94 -26.89
C GLU A 314 -7.20 -33.03 -25.90
N GLU A 315 -6.49 -32.67 -24.83
CA GLU A 315 -6.14 -33.62 -23.76
C GLU A 315 -7.36 -34.11 -22.97
N ALA A 316 -8.31 -33.22 -22.67
CA ALA A 316 -9.57 -33.59 -22.01
C ALA A 316 -10.41 -34.54 -22.89
N SER A 317 -10.49 -34.28 -24.22
CA SER A 317 -11.18 -35.17 -25.18
C SER A 317 -10.50 -36.54 -25.30
N LYS A 318 -9.17 -36.60 -25.32
CA LYS A 318 -8.42 -37.88 -25.35
C LYS A 318 -8.57 -38.69 -24.06
N MET A 319 -8.68 -38.03 -22.90
CA MET A 319 -8.97 -38.71 -21.62
C MET A 319 -10.39 -39.28 -21.59
N GLU A 320 -11.38 -38.58 -22.15
CA GLU A 320 -12.76 -39.03 -22.20
C GLU A 320 -12.96 -40.22 -23.15
N ASP A 321 -12.29 -40.25 -24.29
CA ASP A 321 -12.27 -41.37 -25.24
C ASP A 321 -11.52 -42.58 -24.67
N SER A 322 -10.43 -42.40 -23.93
CA SER A 322 -9.72 -43.48 -23.24
C SER A 322 -10.55 -44.07 -22.12
N ALA A 323 -11.34 -43.26 -21.39
CA ALA A 323 -12.25 -43.77 -20.34
C ALA A 323 -13.42 -44.55 -20.93
N LYS A 324 -13.97 -44.18 -22.09
CA LYS A 324 -15.07 -44.91 -22.77
C LYS A 324 -14.57 -46.25 -23.30
N SER A 325 -13.37 -46.34 -23.84
CA SER A 325 -12.83 -47.59 -24.39
C SER A 325 -12.49 -48.63 -23.30
N SER A 326 -12.28 -48.21 -22.04
CA SER A 326 -12.03 -49.10 -20.90
C SER A 326 -13.30 -49.66 -20.28
N VAL A 327 -14.48 -49.10 -20.55
CA VAL A 327 -15.79 -49.56 -20.05
C VAL A 327 -16.45 -50.56 -21.02
N GLU A 328 -16.08 -50.57 -22.29
CA GLU A 328 -16.60 -51.52 -23.28
C GLU A 328 -15.88 -52.89 -23.29
N ASN A 329 -14.79 -53.04 -22.54
CA ASN A 329 -14.01 -54.29 -22.45
C ASN A 329 -14.09 -54.99 -21.08
N THR A 330 -15.09 -54.69 -20.26
CA THR A 330 -15.45 -55.39 -19.04
C THR A 330 -16.89 -55.85 -19.12
#